data_14ae72c574fdce30104ce2feb42d161f
#
_entry.id   14ae72c574fdce30104ce2feb42d161f
#
_cell.length_a   1.000
_cell.length_b   1.000
_cell.length_c   1.000
_cell.angle_alpha   90.00
_cell.angle_beta   90.00
_cell.angle_gamma   90.00
#
_symmetry.space_group_name_H-M   'P 1'
#
loop_
_entity.id
_entity.type
_entity.pdbx_description
1 polymer ?
#
loop_
_entity_poly.entity_id
_entity_poly.type
_entity_poly.pdbx_seq_one_letter_code
_entity_poly.pdbx_strand_id
1 'polypeptide(L)'
;MKPEDFSSYWLQLEQELILVEPAPECTEIPLRSTPEGKVFGLLLTSLGGYRIFAYYCVPHGKGPFPVIYRLPNYGSVVHIPPFEERCNHISIALCHRGQRLSDEPFAASYPGLLTQGIESPQTYIYRAIASDCLRVMDFLLTCEEVDHRRISLVGGDLALWTAAMRPQALTLFYTPSMVYKSLQKASTSSHYPLEEFNDYFRAFPKSRKQVETTLEYFEPMNFAPRVSISTMMMEESEGDGDDLMAAFGREIDRCTTYHSSFRDGVRQAQWIADKLKTGEPLLPEHWT
;
A
#
# COMPACT_ATOMS: atom_id res chain seq x y z
N MET A 1 -13.79 7.01 16.42
CA MET A 1 -15.18 6.59 15.98
C MET A 1 -15.31 6.84 14.50
N LYS A 2 -16.05 6.02 13.75
CA LYS A 2 -16.19 6.27 12.31
C LYS A 2 -16.96 7.58 12.07
N PRO A 3 -16.42 8.53 11.27
CA PRO A 3 -17.13 9.75 10.91
C PRO A 3 -18.45 9.47 10.17
N GLU A 4 -19.48 10.28 10.39
CA GLU A 4 -20.78 10.11 9.73
C GLU A 4 -20.67 10.25 8.20
N ASP A 5 -19.82 11.15 7.74
CA ASP A 5 -19.56 11.43 6.33
C ASP A 5 -18.38 10.63 5.73
N PHE A 6 -17.85 9.63 6.45
CA PHE A 6 -16.71 8.81 6.01
C PHE A 6 -16.88 8.27 4.58
N SER A 7 -18.09 7.80 4.25
CA SER A 7 -18.33 7.23 2.92
C SER A 7 -18.35 8.28 1.82
N SER A 8 -18.96 9.42 2.07
CA SER A 8 -19.01 10.54 1.11
C SER A 8 -17.63 11.19 0.95
N TYR A 9 -16.84 11.28 2.01
CA TYR A 9 -15.47 11.79 1.96
C TYR A 9 -14.59 10.97 0.98
N TRP A 10 -14.60 9.64 1.09
CA TRP A 10 -13.82 8.77 0.21
C TRP A 10 -14.40 8.70 -1.20
N LEU A 11 -15.72 8.74 -1.35
CA LEU A 11 -16.36 8.84 -2.66
C LEU A 11 -15.97 10.16 -3.38
N GLN A 12 -15.89 11.25 -2.65
CA GLN A 12 -15.41 12.52 -3.22
C GLN A 12 -13.97 12.40 -3.73
N LEU A 13 -13.07 11.75 -2.98
CA LEU A 13 -11.71 11.49 -3.46
C LEU A 13 -11.72 10.73 -4.79
N GLU A 14 -12.52 9.69 -4.90
CA GLU A 14 -12.62 8.89 -6.13
C GLU A 14 -13.15 9.73 -7.31
N GLN A 15 -14.16 10.57 -7.06
CA GLN A 15 -14.70 11.50 -8.07
C GLN A 15 -13.65 12.51 -8.53
N GLU A 16 -12.89 13.08 -7.61
CA GLU A 16 -11.79 13.98 -7.95
C GLU A 16 -10.70 13.28 -8.76
N LEU A 17 -10.35 12.02 -8.38
CA LEU A 17 -9.33 11.24 -9.07
C LEU A 17 -9.76 10.86 -10.50
N ILE A 18 -11.02 10.50 -10.72
CA ILE A 18 -11.55 10.14 -12.04
C ILE A 18 -11.43 11.31 -13.03
N LEU A 19 -11.53 12.55 -12.56
CA LEU A 19 -11.38 13.73 -13.42
C LEU A 19 -9.95 14.01 -13.86
N VAL A 20 -8.98 13.34 -13.27
CA VAL A 20 -7.55 13.49 -13.62
C VAL A 20 -7.17 12.42 -14.63
N GLU A 21 -6.73 12.82 -15.82
CA GLU A 21 -6.22 11.91 -16.83
C GLU A 21 -4.95 11.19 -16.31
N PRO A 22 -4.87 9.85 -16.36
CA PRO A 22 -3.71 9.09 -15.87
C PRO A 22 -2.40 9.40 -16.60
N ALA A 23 -2.46 9.74 -17.89
CA ALA A 23 -1.33 10.02 -18.77
C ALA A 23 -0.12 9.07 -18.53
N PRO A 24 -0.28 7.76 -18.75
CA PRO A 24 0.78 6.78 -18.48
C PRO A 24 1.95 6.97 -19.44
N GLU A 25 3.15 6.98 -18.88
CA GLU A 25 4.41 6.97 -19.64
C GLU A 25 5.26 5.80 -19.14
N CYS A 26 5.56 4.86 -20.00
CA CYS A 26 6.32 3.66 -19.70
C CYS A 26 7.66 3.68 -20.39
N THR A 27 8.77 3.73 -19.64
CA THR A 27 10.13 3.75 -20.19
C THR A 27 10.91 2.57 -19.65
N GLU A 28 11.46 1.72 -20.54
CA GLU A 28 12.27 0.57 -20.11
C GLU A 28 13.54 1.05 -19.38
N ILE A 29 13.91 0.32 -18.33
CA ILE A 29 15.16 0.47 -17.59
C ILE A 29 16.07 -0.73 -17.96
N PRO A 30 16.85 -0.67 -19.05
CA PRO A 30 17.56 -1.82 -19.60
C PRO A 30 18.55 -2.45 -18.61
N LEU A 31 19.19 -1.62 -17.75
CA LEU A 31 20.13 -2.10 -16.73
C LEU A 31 19.47 -2.94 -15.62
N ARG A 32 18.15 -2.97 -15.58
CA ARG A 32 17.36 -3.73 -14.59
C ARG A 32 16.52 -4.83 -15.22
N SER A 33 16.41 -4.84 -16.54
CA SER A 33 15.79 -5.92 -17.31
C SER A 33 16.71 -7.14 -17.37
N THR A 34 16.10 -8.31 -17.45
CA THR A 34 16.78 -9.62 -17.47
C THR A 34 16.18 -10.50 -18.58
N PRO A 35 16.76 -11.66 -18.91
CA PRO A 35 16.14 -12.61 -19.84
C PRO A 35 14.74 -13.08 -19.42
N GLU A 36 14.40 -13.04 -18.13
CA GLU A 36 13.11 -13.47 -17.59
C GLU A 36 12.04 -12.40 -17.67
N GLY A 37 12.42 -11.10 -17.73
CA GLY A 37 11.44 -10.02 -17.76
C GLY A 37 12.04 -8.63 -17.90
N LYS A 38 11.19 -7.70 -18.31
CA LYS A 38 11.53 -6.29 -18.47
C LYS A 38 11.13 -5.47 -17.24
N VAL A 39 11.93 -4.46 -16.94
CA VAL A 39 11.65 -3.46 -15.91
C VAL A 39 11.43 -2.12 -16.57
N PHE A 40 10.31 -1.50 -16.24
CA PHE A 40 9.96 -0.16 -16.72
C PHE A 40 9.85 0.82 -15.54
N GLY A 41 10.22 2.05 -15.79
CA GLY A 41 9.76 3.20 -15.03
C GLY A 41 8.41 3.64 -15.59
N LEU A 42 7.37 3.55 -14.77
CA LEU A 42 6.01 4.00 -15.10
C LEU A 42 5.76 5.32 -14.42
N LEU A 43 5.40 6.35 -15.18
CA LEU A 43 4.90 7.62 -14.68
C LEU A 43 3.39 7.69 -14.90
N LEU A 44 2.66 8.09 -13.86
CA LEU A 44 1.22 8.32 -13.90
C LEU A 44 0.89 9.69 -13.31
N THR A 45 -0.20 10.28 -13.78
CA THR A 45 -0.75 11.49 -13.15
C THR A 45 -1.84 11.11 -12.14
N SER A 46 -1.68 11.57 -10.92
CA SER A 46 -2.57 11.32 -9.79
C SER A 46 -3.25 12.62 -9.34
N LEU A 47 -3.98 12.55 -8.22
CA LEU A 47 -4.76 13.65 -7.66
C LEU A 47 -3.96 14.96 -7.60
N GLY A 48 -4.57 16.05 -8.04
CA GLY A 48 -3.95 17.37 -8.09
C GLY A 48 -2.91 17.53 -9.22
N GLY A 49 -2.93 16.66 -10.24
CA GLY A 49 -1.98 16.71 -11.35
C GLY A 49 -0.57 16.23 -10.97
N TYR A 50 -0.42 15.57 -9.81
CA TYR A 50 0.87 15.13 -9.31
C TYR A 50 1.40 13.93 -10.11
N ARG A 51 2.66 13.99 -10.56
CA ARG A 51 3.32 12.88 -11.27
C ARG A 51 3.92 11.91 -10.26
N ILE A 52 3.48 10.67 -10.31
CA ILE A 52 3.96 9.57 -9.48
C ILE A 52 4.72 8.55 -10.32
N PHE A 53 5.71 7.93 -9.73
CA PHE A 53 6.55 6.91 -10.35
C PHE A 53 6.24 5.53 -9.75
N ALA A 54 6.28 4.49 -10.60
CA ALA A 54 6.29 3.10 -10.14
C ALA A 54 7.31 2.28 -10.91
N TYR A 55 7.97 1.33 -10.26
CA TYR A 55 8.64 0.25 -10.97
C TYR A 55 7.57 -0.72 -11.47
N TYR A 56 7.50 -0.90 -12.78
CA TYR A 56 6.58 -1.83 -13.44
C TYR A 56 7.38 -2.91 -14.14
N CYS A 57 7.26 -4.15 -13.68
CA CYS A 57 8.04 -5.29 -14.14
C CYS A 57 7.10 -6.28 -14.84
N VAL A 58 7.42 -6.64 -16.07
CA VAL A 58 6.60 -7.55 -16.90
C VAL A 58 7.43 -8.77 -17.28
N PRO A 59 6.98 -10.00 -16.95
CA PRO A 59 7.67 -11.23 -17.36
C PRO A 59 7.77 -11.37 -18.87
N HIS A 60 8.78 -12.06 -19.35
CA HIS A 60 8.78 -12.51 -20.75
C HIS A 60 7.81 -13.66 -20.92
N GLY A 61 7.17 -13.75 -22.09
CA GLY A 61 6.27 -14.84 -22.44
C GLY A 61 4.91 -14.36 -22.90
N LYS A 62 3.96 -15.32 -22.90
CA LYS A 62 2.60 -15.07 -23.35
C LYS A 62 1.69 -14.86 -22.15
N GLY A 63 1.26 -13.61 -21.92
CA GLY A 63 0.28 -13.27 -20.89
C GLY A 63 -1.14 -13.78 -21.19
N PRO A 64 -2.15 -13.37 -20.39
CA PRO A 64 -2.03 -12.42 -19.31
C PRO A 64 -1.37 -13.02 -18.07
N PHE A 65 -0.63 -12.16 -17.31
CA PHE A 65 0.12 -12.57 -16.14
C PHE A 65 -0.59 -12.20 -14.84
N PRO A 66 -0.45 -13.00 -13.76
CA PRO A 66 -0.86 -12.61 -12.43
C PRO A 66 -0.02 -11.43 -11.93
N VAL A 67 -0.57 -10.65 -11.00
CA VAL A 67 0.06 -9.41 -10.51
C VAL A 67 0.34 -9.49 -9.01
N ILE A 68 1.50 -8.99 -8.62
CA ILE A 68 1.82 -8.61 -7.24
C ILE A 68 2.02 -7.11 -7.19
N TYR A 69 1.09 -6.40 -6.56
CA TYR A 69 1.19 -4.97 -6.32
C TYR A 69 1.66 -4.71 -4.89
N ARG A 70 2.90 -4.26 -4.77
CA ARG A 70 3.50 -3.86 -3.51
C ARG A 70 3.21 -2.38 -3.24
N LEU A 71 2.34 -2.15 -2.26
CA LEU A 71 2.01 -0.81 -1.78
C LEU A 71 3.20 -0.24 -1.00
N PRO A 72 3.43 1.08 -1.07
CA PRO A 72 4.59 1.68 -0.42
C PRO A 72 4.49 1.63 1.10
N ASN A 73 5.65 1.52 1.73
CA ASN A 73 5.82 1.65 3.17
C ASN A 73 6.29 3.07 3.53
N TYR A 74 6.33 3.36 4.84
CA TYR A 74 6.95 4.57 5.36
C TYR A 74 8.46 4.55 5.07
N GLY A 75 8.95 5.62 4.42
CA GLY A 75 10.36 5.79 4.05
C GLY A 75 10.52 6.44 2.69
N SER A 76 11.69 7.02 2.43
CA SER A 76 11.95 7.81 1.21
C SER A 76 12.25 6.97 -0.03
N VAL A 77 12.61 5.70 0.13
CA VAL A 77 13.10 4.84 -0.95
C VAL A 77 12.21 3.61 -1.13
N VAL A 78 11.81 3.37 -2.36
CA VAL A 78 11.13 2.13 -2.77
C VAL A 78 12.10 1.35 -3.66
N HIS A 79 12.19 0.05 -3.42
CA HIS A 79 13.03 -0.84 -4.21
C HIS A 79 12.26 -1.45 -5.38
N ILE A 80 13.01 -1.81 -6.41
CA ILE A 80 12.49 -2.66 -7.49
C ILE A 80 11.99 -3.97 -6.87
N PRO A 81 10.82 -4.49 -7.29
CA PRO A 81 10.34 -5.80 -6.83
C PRO A 81 11.39 -6.90 -6.94
N PRO A 82 11.41 -7.90 -6.05
CA PRO A 82 12.36 -9.00 -6.07
C PRO A 82 12.41 -9.71 -7.43
N PHE A 83 13.60 -10.18 -7.82
CA PHE A 83 13.80 -10.89 -9.09
C PHE A 83 12.87 -12.10 -9.22
N GLU A 84 12.74 -12.87 -8.16
CA GLU A 84 11.94 -14.08 -8.10
C GLU A 84 10.45 -13.83 -8.39
N GLU A 85 9.92 -12.72 -7.92
CA GLU A 85 8.53 -12.32 -8.25
C GLU A 85 8.39 -11.94 -9.72
N ARG A 86 9.38 -11.21 -10.25
CA ARG A 86 9.35 -10.68 -11.62
C ARG A 86 9.44 -11.75 -12.70
N CYS A 87 9.88 -12.98 -12.36
CA CYS A 87 9.98 -14.08 -13.32
C CYS A 87 8.61 -14.58 -13.79
N ASN A 88 7.61 -14.58 -12.91
CA ASN A 88 6.30 -15.22 -13.17
C ASN A 88 5.11 -14.30 -12.96
N HIS A 89 5.33 -13.09 -12.45
CA HIS A 89 4.28 -12.13 -12.14
C HIS A 89 4.62 -10.77 -12.74
N ILE A 90 3.61 -10.05 -13.20
CA ILE A 90 3.73 -8.61 -13.24
C ILE A 90 3.91 -8.14 -11.80
N SER A 91 5.02 -7.46 -11.53
CA SER A 91 5.31 -6.94 -10.20
C SER A 91 5.44 -5.43 -10.26
N ILE A 92 4.65 -4.73 -9.46
CA ILE A 92 4.65 -3.27 -9.44
C ILE A 92 4.90 -2.75 -8.03
N ALA A 93 5.77 -1.74 -7.91
CA ALA A 93 6.07 -1.07 -6.66
C ALA A 93 5.96 0.45 -6.85
N LEU A 94 4.99 1.06 -6.19
CA LEU A 94 4.73 2.48 -6.25
C LEU A 94 5.69 3.27 -5.36
N CYS A 95 6.25 4.34 -5.89
CA CYS A 95 6.76 5.47 -5.12
C CYS A 95 5.63 6.51 -5.03
N HIS A 96 4.98 6.63 -3.86
CA HIS A 96 3.95 7.64 -3.68
C HIS A 96 4.56 9.05 -3.66
N ARG A 97 3.71 10.08 -3.81
CA ARG A 97 4.18 11.47 -3.75
C ARG A 97 5.05 11.73 -2.51
N GLY A 98 6.14 12.45 -2.72
CA GLY A 98 7.12 12.76 -1.69
C GLY A 98 8.21 11.69 -1.49
N GLN A 99 8.05 10.46 -2.00
CA GLN A 99 9.14 9.47 -2.05
C GLN A 99 10.06 9.74 -3.25
N ARG A 100 11.32 9.30 -3.16
CA ARG A 100 12.30 9.42 -4.24
C ARG A 100 11.70 8.90 -5.55
N LEU A 101 11.93 9.63 -6.63
CA LEU A 101 11.35 9.48 -7.99
C LEU A 101 9.90 10.00 -8.12
N SER A 102 9.24 10.34 -7.01
CA SER A 102 7.97 11.06 -6.95
C SER A 102 8.07 12.25 -5.99
N ASP A 103 9.24 12.87 -5.89
CA ASP A 103 9.60 13.90 -4.93
C ASP A 103 9.55 15.33 -5.51
N GLU A 104 8.95 15.49 -6.67
CA GLU A 104 8.69 16.80 -7.27
C GLU A 104 7.18 16.98 -7.58
N PRO A 105 6.60 18.12 -7.23
CA PRO A 105 7.18 19.31 -6.59
C PRO A 105 7.29 19.22 -5.05
N PHE A 106 6.98 18.08 -4.44
CA PHE A 106 6.99 17.86 -2.99
C PHE A 106 7.90 16.70 -2.62
N ALA A 107 8.95 16.97 -1.84
CA ALA A 107 9.79 15.96 -1.21
C ALA A 107 9.38 15.77 0.25
N ALA A 108 9.01 14.55 0.63
CA ALA A 108 8.61 14.26 2.00
C ALA A 108 9.81 14.25 2.94
N SER A 109 9.62 14.78 4.15
CA SER A 109 10.59 14.64 5.24
C SER A 109 10.33 13.32 5.99
N TYR A 110 11.40 12.60 6.31
CA TYR A 110 11.37 11.39 7.13
C TYR A 110 12.35 11.53 8.29
N PRO A 111 11.91 11.75 9.53
CA PRO A 111 10.52 11.85 9.99
C PRO A 111 9.82 13.15 9.56
N GLY A 112 8.47 13.14 9.61
CA GLY A 112 7.61 14.30 9.35
C GLY A 112 6.38 13.99 8.47
N LEU A 113 6.41 12.91 7.69
CA LEU A 113 5.33 12.58 6.75
C LEU A 113 4.02 12.23 7.47
N LEU A 114 4.06 11.55 8.63
CA LEU A 114 2.85 11.12 9.34
C LEU A 114 2.01 12.28 9.87
N THR A 115 2.59 13.46 9.99
CA THR A 115 1.88 14.64 10.49
C THR A 115 1.70 15.73 9.45
N GLN A 116 2.13 15.47 8.21
CA GLN A 116 2.04 16.45 7.13
C GLN A 116 0.58 16.76 6.76
N GLY A 117 0.14 17.99 7.02
CA GLY A 117 -1.21 18.47 6.74
C GLY A 117 -2.30 17.83 7.60
N ILE A 118 -1.94 17.30 8.79
CA ILE A 118 -2.81 16.53 9.68
C ILE A 118 -3.92 17.37 10.35
N GLU A 119 -3.90 18.68 10.14
CA GLU A 119 -4.87 19.63 10.70
C GLU A 119 -6.29 19.37 10.16
N SER A 120 -6.44 18.79 8.99
CA SER A 120 -7.76 18.39 8.47
C SER A 120 -7.66 17.14 7.60
N PRO A 121 -8.75 16.36 7.49
CA PRO A 121 -8.78 15.20 6.59
C PRO A 121 -8.50 15.57 5.14
N GLN A 122 -8.90 16.77 4.71
CA GLN A 122 -8.74 17.26 3.33
C GLN A 122 -7.29 17.59 2.99
N THR A 123 -6.52 18.09 3.95
CA THR A 123 -5.12 18.49 3.77
C THR A 123 -4.13 17.40 4.16
N TYR A 124 -4.57 16.38 4.89
CA TYR A 124 -3.70 15.30 5.34
C TYR A 124 -3.08 14.57 4.15
N ILE A 125 -1.77 14.50 4.12
CA ILE A 125 -1.01 13.97 2.97
C ILE A 125 -1.45 12.55 2.58
N TYR A 126 -1.89 11.73 3.54
CA TYR A 126 -2.33 10.36 3.28
C TYR A 126 -3.61 10.26 2.45
N ARG A 127 -4.42 11.33 2.37
CA ARG A 127 -5.52 11.41 1.40
C ARG A 127 -4.99 11.32 -0.04
N ALA A 128 -3.98 12.11 -0.30
CA ALA A 128 -3.37 12.15 -1.62
C ALA A 128 -2.50 10.90 -1.90
N ILE A 129 -1.81 10.36 -0.90
CA ILE A 129 -1.07 9.10 -1.02
C ILE A 129 -2.02 7.93 -1.31
N ALA A 130 -3.20 7.88 -0.68
CA ALA A 130 -4.21 6.87 -1.01
C ALA A 130 -4.64 6.97 -2.47
N SER A 131 -4.84 8.19 -3.01
CA SER A 131 -5.16 8.37 -4.42
C SER A 131 -4.05 7.87 -5.37
N ASP A 132 -2.78 8.00 -4.97
CA ASP A 132 -1.65 7.47 -5.73
C ASP A 132 -1.72 5.94 -5.83
N CYS A 133 -2.06 5.27 -4.72
CA CYS A 133 -2.25 3.82 -4.68
C CYS A 133 -3.42 3.38 -5.58
N LEU A 134 -4.54 4.09 -5.52
CA LEU A 134 -5.70 3.80 -6.39
C LEU A 134 -5.36 4.01 -7.87
N ARG A 135 -4.61 5.05 -8.20
CA ARG A 135 -4.21 5.36 -9.57
C ARG A 135 -3.41 4.21 -10.21
N VAL A 136 -2.49 3.61 -9.47
CA VAL A 136 -1.72 2.46 -9.95
C VAL A 136 -2.63 1.24 -10.14
N MET A 137 -3.56 0.99 -9.23
CA MET A 137 -4.52 -0.11 -9.39
C MET A 137 -5.41 0.12 -10.61
N ASP A 138 -5.90 1.33 -10.83
CA ASP A 138 -6.69 1.70 -12.00
C ASP A 138 -5.91 1.47 -13.30
N PHE A 139 -4.61 1.82 -13.34
CA PHE A 139 -3.73 1.54 -14.47
C PHE A 139 -3.63 0.04 -14.74
N LEU A 140 -3.37 -0.77 -13.72
CA LEU A 140 -3.28 -2.23 -13.88
C LEU A 140 -4.55 -2.83 -14.50
N LEU A 141 -5.72 -2.30 -14.17
CA LEU A 141 -7.00 -2.74 -14.71
C LEU A 141 -7.22 -2.33 -16.19
N THR A 142 -6.34 -1.51 -16.76
CA THR A 142 -6.39 -1.16 -18.21
C THR A 142 -5.38 -1.95 -19.05
N CYS A 143 -4.43 -2.66 -18.43
CA CYS A 143 -3.35 -3.35 -19.15
C CYS A 143 -3.81 -4.71 -19.69
N GLU A 144 -3.62 -4.97 -20.97
CA GLU A 144 -4.01 -6.23 -21.62
C GLU A 144 -3.15 -7.43 -21.15
N GLU A 145 -1.91 -7.18 -20.76
CA GLU A 145 -1.00 -8.20 -20.23
C GLU A 145 -1.30 -8.61 -18.78
N VAL A 146 -2.22 -7.92 -18.10
CA VAL A 146 -2.61 -8.20 -16.71
C VAL A 146 -3.76 -9.21 -16.67
N ASP A 147 -3.62 -10.26 -15.88
CA ASP A 147 -4.76 -11.09 -15.49
C ASP A 147 -5.55 -10.41 -14.37
N HIS A 148 -6.59 -9.69 -14.74
CA HIS A 148 -7.42 -8.92 -13.82
C HIS A 148 -8.14 -9.76 -12.75
N ARG A 149 -8.11 -11.10 -12.87
CA ARG A 149 -8.67 -12.02 -11.87
C ARG A 149 -7.62 -12.51 -10.87
N ARG A 150 -6.35 -12.19 -11.09
CA ARG A 150 -5.23 -12.67 -10.28
C ARG A 150 -4.31 -11.53 -9.86
N ILE A 151 -4.87 -10.54 -9.14
CA ILE A 151 -4.13 -9.41 -8.59
C ILE A 151 -4.02 -9.57 -7.08
N SER A 152 -2.81 -9.61 -6.54
CA SER A 152 -2.50 -9.62 -5.12
C SER A 152 -1.99 -8.24 -4.68
N LEU A 153 -2.60 -7.68 -3.63
CA LEU A 153 -2.13 -6.48 -2.95
C LEU A 153 -1.28 -6.88 -1.74
N VAL A 154 -0.13 -6.24 -1.57
CA VAL A 154 0.80 -6.54 -0.47
C VAL A 154 1.23 -5.26 0.20
N GLY A 155 1.06 -5.15 1.51
CA GLY A 155 1.52 -3.98 2.27
C GLY A 155 0.80 -3.71 3.57
N GLY A 156 0.96 -2.49 4.06
CA GLY A 156 0.33 -1.99 5.27
C GLY A 156 -1.05 -1.35 5.03
N ASP A 157 -1.35 -0.31 5.80
CA ASP A 157 -2.66 0.35 5.78
C ASP A 157 -3.06 0.88 4.39
N LEU A 158 -2.10 1.29 3.57
CA LEU A 158 -2.35 1.68 2.17
C LEU A 158 -2.88 0.51 1.32
N ALA A 159 -2.42 -0.71 1.58
CA ALA A 159 -2.92 -1.90 0.89
C ALA A 159 -4.36 -2.22 1.32
N LEU A 160 -4.67 -2.10 2.60
CA LEU A 160 -6.02 -2.27 3.11
C LEU A 160 -6.99 -1.26 2.50
N TRP A 161 -6.61 0.03 2.46
CA TRP A 161 -7.45 1.08 1.85
C TRP A 161 -7.66 0.83 0.35
N THR A 162 -6.60 0.43 -0.35
CA THR A 162 -6.69 0.08 -1.78
C THR A 162 -7.63 -1.09 -1.99
N ALA A 163 -7.53 -2.16 -1.19
CA ALA A 163 -8.41 -3.33 -1.24
C ALA A 163 -9.88 -2.96 -0.97
N ALA A 164 -10.12 -2.07 -0.01
CA ALA A 164 -11.47 -1.63 0.35
C ALA A 164 -12.14 -0.76 -0.73
N MET A 165 -11.34 -0.06 -1.54
CA MET A 165 -11.82 0.83 -2.61
C MET A 165 -11.66 0.24 -4.01
N ARG A 166 -10.92 -0.86 -4.18
CA ARG A 166 -10.73 -1.59 -5.47
C ARG A 166 -10.92 -3.09 -5.24
N PRO A 167 -12.17 -3.54 -5.13
CA PRO A 167 -12.50 -4.95 -4.84
C PRO A 167 -12.21 -5.91 -6.01
N GLN A 168 -11.63 -5.41 -7.12
CA GLN A 168 -11.20 -6.21 -8.25
C GLN A 168 -9.94 -7.03 -7.95
N ALA A 169 -9.17 -6.68 -6.92
CA ALA A 169 -8.08 -7.52 -6.44
C ALA A 169 -8.62 -8.88 -5.95
N LEU A 170 -7.81 -9.93 -6.09
CA LEU A 170 -8.16 -11.27 -5.61
C LEU A 170 -7.78 -11.45 -4.15
N THR A 171 -6.61 -10.91 -3.76
CA THR A 171 -6.06 -11.14 -2.43
C THR A 171 -5.42 -9.88 -1.84
N LEU A 172 -5.36 -9.86 -0.51
CA LEU A 172 -4.64 -8.87 0.28
C LEU A 172 -3.75 -9.59 1.29
N PHE A 173 -2.42 -9.39 1.20
CA PHE A 173 -1.50 -9.70 2.29
C PHE A 173 -1.25 -8.41 3.08
N TYR A 174 -1.80 -8.35 4.28
CA TYR A 174 -1.89 -7.14 5.09
C TYR A 174 -1.05 -7.24 6.36
N THR A 175 -0.20 -6.27 6.57
CA THR A 175 0.53 -6.09 7.84
C THR A 175 0.11 -4.75 8.42
N PRO A 176 -0.71 -4.72 9.50
CA PRO A 176 -1.12 -3.48 10.15
C PRO A 176 0.07 -2.60 10.48
N SER A 177 0.00 -1.34 10.07
CA SER A 177 1.16 -0.46 10.15
C SER A 177 0.89 0.82 10.96
N MET A 178 1.23 1.96 10.41
CA MET A 178 1.40 3.20 11.14
C MET A 178 0.11 3.89 11.57
N VAL A 179 -0.99 3.71 10.84
CA VAL A 179 -2.23 4.44 11.11
C VAL A 179 -3.15 3.67 12.05
N TYR A 180 -3.07 2.33 12.03
CA TYR A 180 -3.84 1.50 12.94
C TYR A 180 -3.49 1.78 14.41
N LYS A 181 -4.46 2.35 15.14
CA LYS A 181 -4.31 2.78 16.55
C LYS A 181 -3.08 3.67 16.80
N SER A 182 -2.73 4.50 15.83
CA SER A 182 -1.47 5.26 15.82
C SER A 182 -1.25 6.09 17.08
N LEU A 183 -2.24 6.85 17.55
CA LEU A 183 -2.09 7.69 18.75
C LEU A 183 -2.00 6.87 20.05
N GLN A 184 -2.66 5.71 20.10
CA GLN A 184 -2.52 4.79 21.23
C GLN A 184 -1.10 4.23 21.27
N LYS A 185 -0.60 3.75 20.14
CA LYS A 185 0.78 3.23 20.01
C LYS A 185 1.83 4.33 20.28
N ALA A 186 1.62 5.53 19.76
CA ALA A 186 2.50 6.68 20.00
C ALA A 186 2.60 7.06 21.49
N SER A 187 1.52 6.87 22.26
CA SER A 187 1.53 7.20 23.70
C SER A 187 2.51 6.35 24.53
N THR A 188 2.90 5.20 24.01
CA THR A 188 3.81 4.25 24.70
C THR A 188 5.12 4.04 23.91
N SER A 189 5.26 4.64 22.73
CA SER A 189 6.44 4.52 21.89
C SER A 189 7.27 5.81 21.89
N SER A 190 8.59 5.67 21.91
CA SER A 190 9.54 6.73 21.65
C SER A 190 10.29 6.53 20.32
N HIS A 191 9.77 5.66 19.46
CA HIS A 191 10.42 5.31 18.20
C HIS A 191 9.70 5.91 17.00
N TYR A 192 10.48 6.41 16.05
CA TYR A 192 9.94 6.80 14.75
C TYR A 192 9.47 5.57 13.95
N PRO A 193 8.41 5.73 13.17
CA PRO A 193 7.75 6.99 12.82
C PRO A 193 6.66 7.46 13.80
N LEU A 194 6.24 6.66 14.77
CA LEU A 194 5.15 7.02 15.69
C LEU A 194 5.47 8.22 16.58
N GLU A 195 6.75 8.43 16.91
CA GLU A 195 7.21 9.58 17.69
C GLU A 195 6.91 10.94 17.01
N GLU A 196 6.66 10.95 15.69
CA GLU A 196 6.22 12.16 14.98
C GLU A 196 4.94 12.77 15.57
N PHE A 197 4.00 11.94 16.04
CA PHE A 197 2.79 12.45 16.68
C PHE A 197 3.11 13.14 18.01
N ASN A 198 4.05 12.61 18.78
CA ASN A 198 4.48 13.22 20.03
C ASN A 198 5.23 14.53 19.78
N ASP A 199 6.10 14.56 18.75
CA ASP A 199 6.79 15.80 18.32
C ASP A 199 5.77 16.85 17.90
N TYR A 200 4.78 16.45 17.12
CA TYR A 200 3.71 17.34 16.67
C TYR A 200 2.92 17.92 17.85
N PHE A 201 2.57 17.11 18.83
CA PHE A 201 1.85 17.59 20.01
C PHE A 201 2.70 18.44 20.95
N ARG A 202 4.03 18.23 20.98
CA ARG A 202 4.96 19.15 21.68
C ARG A 202 4.99 20.53 21.03
N ALA A 203 4.97 20.56 19.70
CA ALA A 203 4.93 21.83 18.95
C ALA A 203 3.53 22.49 18.97
N PHE A 204 2.47 21.68 18.93
CA PHE A 204 1.08 22.13 18.84
C PHE A 204 0.18 21.49 19.93
N PRO A 205 0.34 21.88 21.22
CA PRO A 205 -0.35 21.17 22.32
C PRO A 205 -1.87 21.17 22.28
N LYS A 206 -2.47 22.13 21.57
CA LYS A 206 -3.93 22.28 21.47
C LYS A 206 -4.57 21.51 20.28
N SER A 207 -3.76 20.88 19.44
CA SER A 207 -4.20 20.24 18.19
C SER A 207 -4.76 18.82 18.38
N ARG A 208 -4.59 18.18 19.55
CA ARG A 208 -4.89 16.75 19.76
C ARG A 208 -6.27 16.34 19.25
N LYS A 209 -7.33 17.05 19.63
CA LYS A 209 -8.70 16.73 19.20
C LYS A 209 -8.86 16.81 17.67
N GLN A 210 -8.20 17.77 17.05
CA GLN A 210 -8.24 17.96 15.59
C GLN A 210 -7.52 16.81 14.88
N VAL A 211 -6.35 16.42 15.37
CA VAL A 211 -5.59 15.28 14.87
C VAL A 211 -6.38 13.97 15.02
N GLU A 212 -6.98 13.74 16.19
CA GLU A 212 -7.85 12.58 16.43
C GLU A 212 -8.99 12.53 15.39
N THR A 213 -9.68 13.65 15.17
CA THR A 213 -10.74 13.75 14.17
C THR A 213 -10.24 13.45 12.76
N THR A 214 -9.06 13.97 12.37
CA THR A 214 -8.47 13.69 11.07
C THR A 214 -8.17 12.20 10.92
N LEU A 215 -7.51 11.59 11.90
CA LEU A 215 -7.11 10.17 11.85
C LEU A 215 -8.30 9.21 11.81
N GLU A 216 -9.48 9.59 12.32
CA GLU A 216 -10.70 8.76 12.21
C GLU A 216 -11.09 8.48 10.76
N TYR A 217 -10.76 9.36 9.80
CA TYR A 217 -11.00 9.13 8.38
C TYR A 217 -10.02 8.11 7.76
N PHE A 218 -8.90 7.87 8.40
CA PHE A 218 -7.83 7.01 7.91
C PHE A 218 -7.67 5.71 8.72
N GLU A 219 -8.41 5.57 9.82
CA GLU A 219 -8.34 4.40 10.71
C GLU A 219 -8.71 3.10 9.95
N PRO A 220 -7.82 2.11 9.88
CA PRO A 220 -8.02 0.83 9.20
C PRO A 220 -9.32 0.10 9.58
N MET A 221 -9.74 0.21 10.84
CA MET A 221 -10.99 -0.36 11.33
C MET A 221 -12.23 0.11 10.57
N ASN A 222 -12.18 1.29 9.98
CA ASN A 222 -13.29 1.85 9.20
C ASN A 222 -13.32 1.33 7.75
N PHE A 223 -12.21 0.78 7.26
CA PHE A 223 -12.07 0.17 5.92
C PHE A 223 -12.27 -1.34 5.93
N ALA A 224 -11.81 -2.03 6.97
CA ALA A 224 -11.88 -3.48 7.07
C ALA A 224 -13.25 -4.08 6.70
N PRO A 225 -14.40 -3.50 7.11
CA PRO A 225 -15.72 -4.02 6.71
C PRO A 225 -16.03 -3.98 5.21
N ARG A 226 -15.26 -3.20 4.44
CA ARG A 226 -15.43 -3.06 2.99
C ARG A 226 -14.57 -4.05 2.20
N VAL A 227 -13.61 -4.71 2.84
CA VAL A 227 -12.71 -5.67 2.18
C VAL A 227 -13.42 -7.00 2.01
N SER A 228 -13.72 -7.35 0.77
CA SER A 228 -14.43 -8.58 0.39
C SER A 228 -13.53 -9.68 -0.18
N ILE A 229 -12.25 -9.39 -0.38
CA ILE A 229 -11.26 -10.29 -0.99
C ILE A 229 -10.58 -11.19 0.04
N SER A 230 -9.95 -12.29 -0.43
CA SER A 230 -9.19 -13.19 0.44
C SER A 230 -8.04 -12.43 1.11
N THR A 231 -7.98 -12.46 2.43
CA THR A 231 -7.03 -11.66 3.21
C THR A 231 -6.23 -12.55 4.15
N MET A 232 -4.90 -12.34 4.17
CA MET A 232 -4.00 -12.78 5.23
C MET A 232 -3.57 -11.56 6.03
N MET A 233 -3.80 -11.55 7.34
CA MET A 233 -3.28 -10.54 8.24
C MET A 233 -2.07 -11.09 9.00
N MET A 234 -0.93 -10.41 8.88
CA MET A 234 0.27 -10.72 9.64
C MET A 234 0.44 -9.71 10.79
N GLU A 235 0.49 -10.22 12.01
CA GLU A 235 0.60 -9.43 13.24
C GLU A 235 2.00 -9.52 13.83
N GLU A 236 2.39 -8.51 14.63
CA GLU A 236 3.66 -8.54 15.39
C GLU A 236 3.59 -9.52 16.54
N SER A 237 2.48 -9.55 17.28
CA SER A 237 2.22 -10.46 18.39
C SER A 237 0.80 -11.00 18.29
N GLU A 238 0.59 -12.20 18.79
CA GLU A 238 -0.73 -12.83 18.81
C GLU A 238 -1.74 -11.98 19.63
N GLY A 239 -2.83 -11.59 18.99
CA GLY A 239 -3.89 -10.79 19.59
C GLY A 239 -3.79 -9.28 19.36
N ASP A 240 -2.70 -8.77 18.83
CA ASP A 240 -2.53 -7.33 18.59
C ASP A 240 -3.58 -6.74 17.63
N GLY A 241 -4.12 -7.56 16.74
CA GLY A 241 -5.09 -7.18 15.73
C GLY A 241 -6.48 -7.77 15.92
N ASP A 242 -6.84 -8.35 17.06
CA ASP A 242 -8.12 -9.06 17.27
C ASP A 242 -9.36 -8.20 16.94
N ASP A 243 -9.37 -6.95 17.36
CA ASP A 243 -10.45 -6.02 17.04
C ASP A 243 -10.49 -5.63 15.56
N LEU A 244 -9.32 -5.50 14.93
CA LEU A 244 -9.22 -5.23 13.51
C LEU A 244 -9.67 -6.45 12.68
N MET A 245 -9.29 -7.66 13.08
CA MET A 245 -9.81 -8.89 12.49
C MET A 245 -11.33 -8.98 12.59
N ALA A 246 -11.87 -8.71 13.77
CA ALA A 246 -13.32 -8.69 13.95
C ALA A 246 -14.03 -7.65 13.07
N ALA A 247 -13.35 -6.54 12.76
CA ALA A 247 -13.89 -5.50 11.89
C ALA A 247 -14.05 -5.91 10.42
N PHE A 248 -13.33 -6.93 9.93
CA PHE A 248 -13.51 -7.41 8.54
C PHE A 248 -14.90 -7.99 8.26
N GLY A 249 -15.67 -8.36 9.31
CA GLY A 249 -17.02 -8.89 9.12
C GLY A 249 -17.08 -10.24 8.39
N ARG A 250 -15.93 -10.89 8.19
CA ARG A 250 -15.73 -12.20 7.57
C ARG A 250 -14.49 -12.86 8.14
N GLU A 251 -14.39 -14.17 7.97
CA GLU A 251 -13.17 -14.89 8.32
C GLU A 251 -12.03 -14.51 7.36
N ILE A 252 -10.87 -14.23 7.93
CA ILE A 252 -9.63 -13.96 7.22
C ILE A 252 -8.52 -14.85 7.77
N ASP A 253 -7.52 -15.14 6.94
CA ASP A 253 -6.34 -15.89 7.37
C ASP A 253 -5.50 -15.01 8.32
N ARG A 254 -4.81 -15.63 9.28
CA ARG A 254 -3.99 -14.95 10.29
C ARG A 254 -2.64 -15.62 10.43
N CYS A 255 -1.60 -14.84 10.62
CA CYS A 255 -0.29 -15.33 11.04
C CYS A 255 0.44 -14.29 11.91
N THR A 256 1.34 -14.76 12.76
CA THR A 256 2.25 -13.92 13.53
C THR A 256 3.60 -13.87 12.84
N THR A 257 4.26 -12.72 12.81
CA THR A 257 5.60 -12.58 12.25
C THR A 257 6.61 -13.42 13.04
N TYR A 258 7.59 -13.94 12.35
CA TYR A 258 8.77 -14.57 12.97
C TYR A 258 9.85 -13.53 13.30
N HIS A 259 9.62 -12.23 13.02
CA HIS A 259 10.65 -11.19 13.04
C HIS A 259 11.88 -11.59 12.20
N SER A 260 11.62 -12.27 11.10
CA SER A 260 12.62 -12.78 10.17
C SER A 260 12.16 -12.53 8.75
N SER A 261 12.84 -11.63 8.05
CA SER A 261 12.52 -11.30 6.65
C SER A 261 12.49 -12.55 5.76
N PHE A 262 13.34 -13.51 6.05
CA PHE A 262 13.36 -14.83 5.39
C PHE A 262 12.06 -15.60 5.64
N ARG A 263 11.77 -15.94 6.90
CA ARG A 263 10.61 -16.80 7.23
C ARG A 263 9.27 -16.15 6.85
N ASP A 264 9.16 -14.86 7.10
CA ASP A 264 7.97 -14.10 6.79
C ASP A 264 7.82 -13.95 5.26
N GLY A 265 8.94 -13.75 4.55
CA GLY A 265 8.96 -13.69 3.09
C GLY A 265 8.58 -15.02 2.43
N VAL A 266 9.06 -16.14 2.91
CA VAL A 266 8.67 -17.49 2.42
C VAL A 266 7.18 -17.72 2.62
N ARG A 267 6.65 -17.43 3.83
CA ARG A 267 5.22 -17.56 4.13
C ARG A 267 4.36 -16.68 3.21
N GLN A 268 4.78 -15.44 3.02
CA GLN A 268 4.07 -14.51 2.12
C GLN A 268 4.06 -15.02 0.68
N ALA A 269 5.23 -15.42 0.16
CA ALA A 269 5.36 -15.94 -1.20
C ALA A 269 4.49 -17.20 -1.41
N GLN A 270 4.53 -18.14 -0.47
CA GLN A 270 3.73 -19.36 -0.53
C GLN A 270 2.23 -19.06 -0.53
N TRP A 271 1.75 -18.24 0.40
CA TRP A 271 0.34 -17.89 0.49
C TRP A 271 -0.16 -17.17 -0.77
N ILE A 272 0.64 -16.24 -1.32
CA ILE A 272 0.30 -15.54 -2.56
C ILE A 272 0.26 -16.52 -3.73
N ALA A 273 1.26 -17.40 -3.87
CA ALA A 273 1.32 -18.38 -4.94
C ALA A 273 0.12 -19.35 -4.92
N ASP A 274 -0.27 -19.81 -3.73
CA ASP A 274 -1.44 -20.68 -3.54
C ASP A 274 -2.74 -19.98 -3.98
N LYS A 275 -2.93 -18.72 -3.59
CA LYS A 275 -4.14 -17.94 -3.93
C LYS A 275 -4.17 -17.55 -5.41
N LEU A 276 -3.03 -17.16 -5.98
CA LEU A 276 -2.92 -16.83 -7.42
C LEU A 276 -2.83 -18.06 -8.33
N LYS A 277 -2.65 -19.27 -7.76
CA LYS A 277 -2.46 -20.53 -8.48
C LYS A 277 -1.29 -20.49 -9.46
N THR A 278 -0.15 -20.02 -8.97
CA THR A 278 1.06 -19.86 -9.79
C THR A 278 2.09 -20.99 -9.60
N GLY A 279 1.74 -22.02 -8.82
CA GLY A 279 2.65 -23.12 -8.47
C GLY A 279 3.61 -22.76 -7.33
N GLU A 280 4.69 -23.51 -7.20
CA GLU A 280 5.70 -23.22 -6.17
C GLU A 280 6.34 -21.84 -6.43
N PRO A 281 6.44 -20.99 -5.40
CA PRO A 281 7.07 -19.68 -5.58
C PRO A 281 8.58 -19.85 -5.78
N LEU A 282 9.14 -19.05 -6.67
CA LEU A 282 10.58 -18.87 -6.71
C LEU A 282 11.01 -18.12 -5.46
N LEU A 283 12.05 -18.60 -4.80
CA LEU A 283 12.62 -17.99 -3.61
C LEU A 283 14.08 -17.60 -3.86
N PRO A 284 14.60 -16.55 -3.20
CA PRO A 284 16.01 -16.23 -3.26
C PRO A 284 16.88 -17.43 -2.84
N GLU A 285 17.98 -17.67 -3.57
CA GLU A 285 18.88 -18.81 -3.28
C GLU A 285 19.31 -18.89 -1.82
N HIS A 286 19.54 -17.75 -1.18
CA HIS A 286 19.93 -17.70 0.23
C HIS A 286 18.75 -17.94 1.20
N TRP A 287 17.56 -18.22 0.68
CA TRP A 287 16.36 -18.60 1.43
C TRP A 287 16.03 -20.09 1.31
N THR A 288 16.74 -20.81 0.47
CA THR A 288 16.64 -22.27 0.27
C THR A 288 17.90 -22.95 0.84
#